data_66b2e419fb4dc12067dbb870b46174be
#
_entry.id   66b2e419fb4dc12067dbb870b46174be
#
_cell.length_a   1.000
_cell.length_b   1.000
_cell.length_c   1.000
_cell.angle_alpha   90.00
_cell.angle_beta   90.00
_cell.angle_gamma   90.00
#
_symmetry.space_group_name_H-M   'P 1'
#
loop_
_entity.id
_entity.type
_entity.pdbx_description
1 polymer ?
#
loop_
_entity_poly.entity_id
_entity_poly.type
_entity_poly.pdbx_seq_one_letter_code
_entity_poly.pdbx_strand_id
1 'polypeptide(L)'
;MASFHSKIMLFLMAFALVGTSLYGCGDAKVSTTVDQSRNADDATAPRLDDKYFMVAGGETHLIGNVTETIPLKVFLYDKVTGAPAPNQIIGYEILEPTAGDEVASLSSYNGTTHEEGSASIDLRLGAQPATLRVRASHELSNAVEFDIDIEAMDTGDLEITLVNSSPSVMRLSNIDIRLYRNSEISCAQFHPFRDHGVQELDMRTAASTSVKPLFENLGTRERFVVTARAQGDAGQIASAGCVEDIVMESDRVTRRELLLQLIPLNPVGRYDVTSHWDFSNALAESGSVGSTIMTVLNIFENPGQGLYDGMMALIRNFVGVIGVGVDAFMNVTGLDDVLINAINTAVENNDALRRIRDAGRDLRDVVANLEVHSELTIGKMFSDYEFRGTDNWLGITLYWRWNCDSNSPADCGAINIQADGEGDLGELGVLSSDWTGRIIAYNQLQIDRHPLSLRYGRLMMYVLNQIIIPEITGGESHSLSEAFTGWVCGGLVGSIADSNGEICAPDLLGGSCFDAAGACVSAVSSVFGLADLLVNELEYDVGLSIAGEGTLIEVTSDGIVDSITNGVFEGTMRTTSDSNGNAQASGISATWEGVRADQQ
;
A
#
# COMPACT_ATOMS: atom_id res chain seq x y z
N MET A 1 0.40 36.10 -15.22
CA MET A 1 0.16 36.48 -16.61
C MET A 1 1.48 36.89 -17.25
N ALA A 2 1.73 36.43 -18.44
CA ALA A 2 2.94 36.60 -19.26
C ALA A 2 4.14 35.68 -18.87
N SER A 3 4.34 34.66 -19.66
CA SER A 3 5.54 33.99 -20.19
C SER A 3 5.33 32.49 -20.40
N PHE A 4 4.51 32.16 -21.41
CA PHE A 4 4.38 30.77 -21.88
C PHE A 4 4.15 30.72 -23.40
N HIS A 5 5.01 31.42 -24.15
CA HIS A 5 5.01 31.37 -25.62
C HIS A 5 6.43 31.57 -26.13
N SER A 6 7.26 30.55 -26.05
CA SER A 6 8.49 30.49 -26.87
C SER A 6 9.20 29.16 -26.69
N LYS A 7 8.66 28.05 -27.16
CA LYS A 7 9.40 26.79 -27.41
C LYS A 7 8.67 25.78 -28.32
N ILE A 8 7.81 26.24 -29.22
CA ILE A 8 7.22 25.40 -30.27
C ILE A 8 7.45 26.06 -31.65
N MET A 9 8.70 26.31 -31.99
CA MET A 9 9.06 26.76 -33.34
C MET A 9 10.50 26.46 -33.70
N LEU A 10 10.95 25.22 -33.44
CA LEU A 10 12.27 24.76 -33.90
C LEU A 10 12.34 23.25 -34.18
N PHE A 11 11.26 22.68 -34.75
CA PHE A 11 11.27 21.26 -35.15
C PHE A 11 10.60 21.01 -36.51
N LEU A 12 10.53 22.02 -37.38
CA LEU A 12 9.96 21.91 -38.72
C LEU A 12 10.83 22.58 -39.78
N MET A 13 12.17 22.42 -39.72
CA MET A 13 13.06 22.78 -40.85
C MET A 13 14.31 21.89 -40.84
N ALA A 14 14.16 20.60 -41.09
CA ALA A 14 15.28 19.72 -41.43
C ALA A 14 14.80 18.50 -42.23
N PHE A 15 13.96 18.70 -43.25
CA PHE A 15 13.64 17.66 -44.22
C PHE A 15 13.42 18.29 -45.60
N ALA A 16 14.45 18.90 -46.15
CA ALA A 16 14.48 19.24 -47.56
C ALA A 16 15.92 19.55 -47.95
N LEU A 17 16.71 18.54 -48.25
CA LEU A 17 17.91 18.60 -49.09
C LEU A 17 18.62 17.23 -49.06
N VAL A 18 18.05 16.24 -49.77
CA VAL A 18 18.83 15.12 -50.27
C VAL A 18 18.47 14.99 -51.75
N GLY A 19 19.28 15.41 -52.50
CA GLY A 19 19.86 15.28 -53.75
C GLY A 19 19.21 14.28 -54.72
N THR A 20 18.64 14.83 -55.78
CA THR A 20 18.46 14.17 -57.05
C THR A 20 19.83 13.77 -57.63
N SER A 21 20.23 12.51 -57.40
CA SER A 21 21.22 11.88 -58.27
C SER A 21 20.49 11.22 -59.44
N LEU A 22 20.53 11.90 -60.54
CA LEU A 22 20.26 11.35 -61.86
C LEU A 22 21.19 10.16 -62.11
N TYR A 23 20.64 8.94 -61.99
CA TYR A 23 21.28 7.79 -62.62
C TYR A 23 20.86 7.75 -64.08
N GLY A 24 21.85 7.99 -64.91
CA GLY A 24 21.74 7.84 -66.33
C GLY A 24 21.34 6.39 -66.70
N CYS A 25 20.28 6.25 -67.48
CA CYS A 25 20.04 5.08 -68.27
C CYS A 25 21.22 4.88 -69.23
N GLY A 26 22.18 4.06 -68.79
CA GLY A 26 23.12 3.46 -69.73
C GLY A 26 22.36 2.39 -70.45
N ASP A 27 22.16 2.54 -71.77
CA ASP A 27 21.74 1.49 -72.66
C ASP A 27 22.69 0.29 -72.52
N ALA A 28 22.38 -0.62 -71.63
CA ALA A 28 22.94 -1.96 -71.65
C ALA A 28 22.37 -2.65 -72.87
N LYS A 29 23.10 -2.63 -73.99
CA LYS A 29 22.86 -3.56 -75.08
C LYS A 29 22.95 -4.97 -74.47
N VAL A 30 21.78 -5.57 -74.22
CA VAL A 30 21.68 -6.98 -73.95
C VAL A 30 22.15 -7.68 -75.24
N SER A 31 23.37 -8.15 -75.21
CA SER A 31 23.89 -9.05 -76.25
C SER A 31 23.13 -10.36 -76.09
N THR A 32 22.15 -10.51 -76.92
CA THR A 32 21.44 -11.81 -77.17
C THR A 32 22.31 -12.71 -78.00
N THR A 33 23.46 -13.09 -77.53
CA THR A 33 24.13 -14.30 -78.00
C THR A 33 23.60 -15.44 -77.13
N VAL A 34 22.51 -16.04 -77.56
CA VAL A 34 22.08 -17.32 -77.00
C VAL A 34 23.17 -18.33 -77.40
N ASP A 35 24.00 -18.68 -76.41
CA ASP A 35 24.97 -19.77 -76.57
C ASP A 35 24.18 -21.08 -76.66
N GLN A 36 24.00 -21.60 -77.87
CA GLN A 36 23.26 -22.85 -78.19
C GLN A 36 24.01 -24.11 -77.66
N SER A 37 25.07 -23.98 -76.85
CA SER A 37 25.85 -25.11 -76.37
C SER A 37 25.52 -25.55 -74.94
N ARG A 38 24.48 -24.99 -74.30
CA ARG A 38 24.05 -25.49 -72.98
C ARG A 38 23.31 -26.81 -73.14
N ASN A 39 23.75 -27.83 -72.43
CA ASN A 39 23.19 -29.18 -72.36
C ASN A 39 21.68 -29.11 -72.10
N ALA A 40 20.93 -29.97 -72.85
CA ALA A 40 19.47 -30.06 -72.81
C ALA A 40 18.89 -30.42 -71.42
N ASP A 41 19.75 -30.63 -70.41
CA ASP A 41 19.39 -31.10 -69.04
C ASP A 41 19.42 -30.02 -67.94
N ASP A 42 19.77 -28.75 -68.28
CA ASP A 42 19.74 -27.67 -67.32
C ASP A 42 18.33 -27.10 -67.14
N ALA A 43 17.56 -27.68 -66.25
CA ALA A 43 16.17 -27.29 -65.96
C ALA A 43 16.07 -25.88 -65.34
N THR A 44 17.18 -25.29 -64.85
CA THR A 44 17.20 -23.95 -64.28
C THR A 44 17.29 -22.84 -65.32
N ALA A 45 17.71 -23.16 -66.56
CA ALA A 45 17.81 -22.20 -67.61
C ALA A 45 16.42 -21.99 -68.34
N PRO A 46 16.00 -20.71 -68.53
CA PRO A 46 14.74 -20.44 -69.22
C PRO A 46 14.78 -20.97 -70.66
N ARG A 47 13.73 -21.71 -71.12
CA ARG A 47 13.58 -22.22 -72.47
C ARG A 47 12.84 -21.19 -73.34
N LEU A 48 12.99 -21.28 -74.65
CA LEU A 48 12.32 -20.35 -75.56
C LEU A 48 10.79 -20.48 -75.57
N ASP A 49 10.27 -21.67 -75.28
CA ASP A 49 8.86 -22.03 -75.20
C ASP A 49 8.22 -21.83 -73.80
N ASP A 50 8.99 -21.45 -72.81
CA ASP A 50 8.48 -21.14 -71.48
C ASP A 50 7.53 -19.92 -71.55
N LYS A 51 6.36 -20.07 -70.97
CA LYS A 51 5.38 -19.00 -70.81
C LYS A 51 5.69 -18.09 -69.67
N TYR A 52 6.23 -18.68 -68.62
CA TYR A 52 6.55 -17.98 -67.35
C TYR A 52 8.05 -17.99 -67.11
N PHE A 53 8.45 -17.12 -66.16
CA PHE A 53 9.80 -17.02 -65.66
C PHE A 53 9.76 -17.04 -64.13
N MET A 54 10.46 -18.00 -63.55
CA MET A 54 10.51 -18.18 -62.06
C MET A 54 11.83 -17.63 -61.50
N VAL A 55 11.75 -16.92 -60.40
CA VAL A 55 12.90 -16.43 -59.63
C VAL A 55 12.75 -16.79 -58.16
N ALA A 56 13.87 -16.98 -57.45
CA ALA A 56 13.86 -17.16 -56.03
C ALA A 56 13.39 -15.89 -55.29
N GLY A 57 12.67 -16.06 -54.22
CA GLY A 57 12.20 -14.98 -53.34
C GLY A 57 13.23 -14.48 -52.35
N GLY A 58 14.49 -14.93 -52.47
CA GLY A 58 15.61 -14.59 -51.62
C GLY A 58 16.88 -15.30 -52.12
N GLU A 59 17.80 -15.57 -51.20
CA GLU A 59 19.02 -16.33 -51.49
C GLU A 59 18.65 -17.78 -51.87
N THR A 60 19.42 -18.39 -52.77
CA THR A 60 19.26 -19.78 -53.19
C THR A 60 20.21 -20.73 -52.43
N HIS A 61 21.22 -20.19 -51.81
CA HIS A 61 22.07 -20.91 -50.85
C HIS A 61 21.65 -20.55 -49.43
N LEU A 62 21.08 -21.51 -48.74
CA LEU A 62 20.50 -21.33 -47.40
C LEU A 62 21.30 -22.16 -46.37
N ILE A 63 21.51 -21.60 -45.21
CA ILE A 63 22.12 -22.30 -44.09
C ILE A 63 21.06 -22.37 -42.99
N GLY A 64 20.81 -23.56 -42.46
CA GLY A 64 19.90 -23.77 -41.35
C GLY A 64 20.44 -24.76 -40.32
N ASN A 65 19.97 -24.68 -39.08
CA ASN A 65 20.33 -25.63 -38.05
C ASN A 65 19.47 -26.90 -38.10
N VAL A 66 19.95 -27.98 -37.57
CA VAL A 66 19.15 -29.18 -37.34
C VAL A 66 17.82 -28.81 -36.66
N THR A 67 16.73 -29.42 -37.08
CA THR A 67 15.34 -29.22 -36.61
C THR A 67 14.70 -27.85 -36.93
N GLU A 68 15.40 -26.93 -37.57
CA GLU A 68 14.89 -25.62 -37.98
C GLU A 68 13.86 -25.74 -39.10
N THR A 69 13.00 -24.73 -39.24
CA THR A 69 12.06 -24.61 -40.34
C THR A 69 12.40 -23.39 -41.19
N ILE A 70 12.65 -23.58 -42.47
CA ILE A 70 13.07 -22.53 -43.42
C ILE A 70 11.99 -22.34 -44.48
N PRO A 71 11.50 -21.11 -44.72
CA PRO A 71 10.56 -20.83 -45.80
C PRO A 71 11.27 -20.82 -47.15
N LEU A 72 10.78 -21.62 -48.10
CA LEU A 72 11.23 -21.60 -49.50
C LEU A 72 10.22 -20.79 -50.32
N LYS A 73 10.64 -19.64 -50.83
CA LYS A 73 9.79 -18.70 -51.55
C LYS A 73 10.28 -18.50 -52.96
N VAL A 74 9.35 -18.53 -53.94
CA VAL A 74 9.60 -18.20 -55.35
C VAL A 74 8.57 -17.19 -55.85
N PHE A 75 8.92 -16.47 -56.90
CA PHE A 75 8.02 -15.61 -57.65
C PHE A 75 7.93 -16.08 -59.08
N LEU A 76 6.72 -16.10 -59.64
CA LEU A 76 6.43 -16.47 -61.04
C LEU A 76 5.88 -15.26 -61.78
N TYR A 77 6.50 -14.94 -62.89
CA TYR A 77 6.10 -13.83 -63.77
C TYR A 77 5.80 -14.32 -65.17
N ASP A 78 4.83 -13.71 -65.86
CA ASP A 78 4.62 -13.91 -67.28
C ASP A 78 5.83 -13.36 -68.05
N LYS A 79 6.43 -14.21 -68.93
CA LYS A 79 7.71 -13.91 -69.58
C LYS A 79 7.61 -12.76 -70.59
N VAL A 80 6.42 -12.54 -71.14
CA VAL A 80 6.20 -11.52 -72.15
C VAL A 80 5.84 -10.18 -71.59
N THR A 81 4.95 -10.19 -70.57
CA THR A 81 4.41 -8.97 -70.01
C THR A 81 5.18 -8.52 -68.75
N GLY A 82 5.94 -9.40 -68.14
CA GLY A 82 6.58 -9.16 -66.81
C GLY A 82 5.59 -9.07 -65.66
N ALA A 83 4.32 -9.33 -65.88
CA ALA A 83 3.29 -9.27 -64.85
C ALA A 83 3.37 -10.49 -63.89
N PRO A 84 3.03 -10.35 -62.61
CA PRO A 84 2.88 -11.50 -61.72
C PRO A 84 1.89 -12.52 -62.25
N ALA A 85 2.19 -13.81 -62.06
CA ALA A 85 1.33 -14.93 -62.53
C ALA A 85 0.62 -15.57 -61.30
N PRO A 86 -0.59 -15.11 -60.94
CA PRO A 86 -1.32 -15.66 -59.80
C PRO A 86 -2.00 -17.00 -60.14
N ASN A 87 -2.37 -17.76 -59.08
CA ASN A 87 -3.12 -19.02 -59.16
C ASN A 87 -2.42 -20.13 -59.99
N GLN A 88 -1.09 -20.10 -60.05
CA GLN A 88 -0.28 -21.16 -60.64
C GLN A 88 0.22 -22.11 -59.56
N ILE A 89 0.31 -23.41 -59.89
CA ILE A 89 0.79 -24.42 -58.92
C ILE A 89 2.29 -24.61 -59.15
N ILE A 90 3.08 -24.38 -58.11
CA ILE A 90 4.52 -24.64 -58.08
C ILE A 90 4.74 -25.94 -57.35
N GLY A 91 5.41 -26.91 -57.97
CA GLY A 91 5.83 -28.16 -57.36
C GLY A 91 7.16 -27.99 -56.67
N TYR A 92 7.33 -28.57 -55.49
CA TYR A 92 8.57 -28.60 -54.73
C TYR A 92 8.98 -30.05 -54.52
N GLU A 93 10.26 -30.37 -54.74
CA GLU A 93 10.83 -31.69 -54.53
C GLU A 93 12.23 -31.60 -53.93
N ILE A 94 12.56 -32.56 -53.05
CA ILE A 94 13.92 -32.71 -52.50
C ILE A 94 14.68 -33.62 -53.49
N LEU A 95 15.75 -33.11 -54.10
CA LEU A 95 16.53 -33.81 -55.14
C LEU A 95 17.61 -34.68 -54.51
N GLU A 96 18.34 -34.15 -53.58
CA GLU A 96 19.48 -34.82 -52.89
C GLU A 96 19.52 -34.41 -51.43
N PRO A 97 19.86 -35.29 -50.50
CA PRO A 97 20.02 -36.72 -50.71
C PRO A 97 18.67 -37.40 -50.97
N THR A 98 18.65 -38.45 -51.74
CA THR A 98 17.46 -39.32 -51.94
C THR A 98 17.05 -40.09 -50.68
N ALA A 99 17.53 -39.70 -49.56
CA ALA A 99 17.23 -40.28 -48.27
C ALA A 99 15.92 -39.68 -47.72
N GLY A 100 15.06 -40.54 -47.27
CA GLY A 100 13.72 -40.22 -46.80
C GLY A 100 13.63 -39.13 -45.69
N ASP A 101 12.48 -39.00 -45.05
CA ASP A 101 12.04 -37.97 -44.09
C ASP A 101 13.01 -37.67 -42.91
N GLU A 102 14.13 -38.40 -42.79
CA GLU A 102 15.12 -38.22 -41.71
C GLU A 102 16.01 -36.97 -41.92
N VAL A 103 16.21 -36.50 -43.16
CA VAL A 103 17.11 -35.38 -43.46
C VAL A 103 16.33 -34.06 -43.50
N ALA A 104 15.17 -34.05 -44.14
CA ALA A 104 14.26 -32.90 -44.18
C ALA A 104 12.88 -33.31 -44.70
N SER A 105 11.85 -32.52 -44.39
CA SER A 105 10.48 -32.72 -44.90
C SER A 105 9.88 -31.41 -45.37
N LEU A 106 9.12 -31.45 -46.47
CA LEU A 106 8.36 -30.31 -46.98
C LEU A 106 7.01 -30.25 -46.28
N SER A 107 6.53 -29.06 -45.89
CA SER A 107 5.18 -28.87 -45.36
C SER A 107 4.10 -29.18 -46.38
N SER A 108 4.43 -29.00 -47.68
CA SER A 108 3.62 -29.36 -48.84
C SER A 108 4.51 -29.56 -50.08
N TYR A 109 4.15 -30.49 -50.94
CA TYR A 109 4.80 -30.66 -52.24
C TYR A 109 4.33 -29.66 -53.30
N ASN A 110 3.31 -28.87 -53.02
CA ASN A 110 2.76 -27.87 -53.94
C ASN A 110 2.47 -26.57 -53.21
N GLY A 111 2.87 -25.45 -53.78
CA GLY A 111 2.50 -24.09 -53.38
C GLY A 111 1.71 -23.41 -54.50
N THR A 112 0.71 -22.61 -54.17
CA THR A 112 -0.05 -21.82 -55.15
C THR A 112 0.39 -20.36 -55.09
N THR A 113 0.64 -19.77 -56.28
CA THR A 113 1.02 -18.36 -56.37
C THR A 113 -0.15 -17.44 -56.00
N HIS A 114 0.12 -16.44 -55.16
CA HIS A 114 -0.81 -15.36 -54.78
C HIS A 114 -0.86 -14.24 -55.83
N GLU A 115 -1.60 -13.16 -55.58
CA GLU A 115 -1.79 -12.04 -56.50
C GLU A 115 -0.48 -11.41 -56.98
N GLU A 116 0.55 -11.41 -56.11
CA GLU A 116 1.89 -10.90 -56.41
C GLU A 116 2.78 -11.92 -57.15
N GLY A 117 2.23 -13.06 -57.57
CA GLY A 117 2.97 -14.15 -58.21
C GLY A 117 3.87 -14.95 -57.25
N SER A 118 3.80 -14.74 -55.94
CA SER A 118 4.63 -15.43 -54.96
C SER A 118 4.00 -16.73 -54.47
N ALA A 119 4.78 -17.81 -54.36
CA ALA A 119 4.46 -19.05 -53.68
C ALA A 119 5.53 -19.36 -52.64
N SER A 120 5.13 -19.89 -51.48
CA SER A 120 6.04 -20.29 -50.38
C SER A 120 5.55 -21.57 -49.76
N ILE A 121 6.49 -22.43 -49.37
CA ILE A 121 6.28 -23.60 -48.50
C ILE A 121 7.35 -23.58 -47.42
N ASP A 122 7.13 -24.33 -46.33
CA ASP A 122 8.09 -24.50 -45.26
C ASP A 122 8.86 -25.83 -45.44
N LEU A 123 10.18 -25.75 -45.34
CA LEU A 123 11.08 -26.90 -45.27
C LEU A 123 11.50 -27.08 -43.82
N ARG A 124 11.12 -28.21 -43.22
CA ARG A 124 11.56 -28.63 -41.89
C ARG A 124 12.83 -29.45 -42.03
N LEU A 125 13.92 -29.00 -41.40
CA LEU A 125 15.21 -29.66 -41.40
C LEU A 125 15.21 -30.84 -40.44
N GLY A 126 15.99 -31.87 -40.73
CA GLY A 126 16.14 -33.07 -39.92
C GLY A 126 17.05 -32.87 -38.73
N ALA A 127 17.26 -33.94 -37.96
CA ALA A 127 18.04 -33.90 -36.70
C ALA A 127 19.56 -34.09 -36.90
N GLN A 128 20.02 -34.26 -38.16
CA GLN A 128 21.44 -34.46 -38.43
C GLN A 128 21.96 -33.47 -39.49
N PRO A 129 23.23 -33.03 -39.35
CA PRO A 129 23.89 -32.20 -40.34
C PRO A 129 23.90 -32.87 -41.71
N ALA A 130 23.54 -32.14 -42.76
CA ALA A 130 23.51 -32.65 -44.14
C ALA A 130 23.46 -31.48 -45.12
N THR A 131 23.80 -31.74 -46.37
CA THR A 131 23.53 -30.83 -47.47
C THR A 131 22.40 -31.42 -48.29
N LEU A 132 21.41 -30.59 -48.62
CA LEU A 132 20.30 -31.00 -49.45
C LEU A 132 19.97 -29.96 -50.53
N ARG A 133 19.31 -30.41 -51.60
CA ARG A 133 18.83 -29.52 -52.66
C ARG A 133 17.35 -29.69 -52.83
N VAL A 134 16.63 -28.56 -52.90
CA VAL A 134 15.21 -28.50 -53.18
C VAL A 134 14.98 -27.79 -54.47
N ARG A 135 14.19 -28.39 -55.38
CA ARG A 135 13.78 -27.77 -56.65
C ARG A 135 12.34 -27.30 -56.54
N ALA A 136 12.13 -26.04 -56.90
CA ALA A 136 10.82 -25.50 -57.22
C ALA A 136 10.64 -25.51 -58.73
N SER A 137 9.54 -26.08 -59.26
CA SER A 137 9.31 -26.26 -60.68
C SER A 137 7.87 -25.93 -61.09
N HIS A 138 7.71 -25.52 -62.35
CA HIS A 138 6.42 -25.31 -63.02
C HIS A 138 6.53 -25.74 -64.44
N GLU A 139 5.46 -26.34 -65.01
CA GLU A 139 5.50 -26.97 -66.35
C GLU A 139 5.95 -26.03 -67.47
N LEU A 140 5.61 -24.75 -67.36
CA LEU A 140 5.84 -23.75 -68.40
C LEU A 140 6.83 -22.66 -67.94
N SER A 141 7.78 -22.99 -67.04
CA SER A 141 8.83 -22.09 -66.63
C SER A 141 10.15 -22.82 -66.36
N ASN A 142 11.24 -22.06 -66.23
CA ASN A 142 12.44 -22.58 -65.66
C ASN A 142 12.21 -23.03 -64.18
N ALA A 143 13.07 -23.89 -63.65
CA ALA A 143 13.09 -24.27 -62.25
C ALA A 143 13.99 -23.34 -61.45
N VAL A 144 13.76 -23.31 -60.13
CA VAL A 144 14.66 -22.68 -59.12
C VAL A 144 15.13 -23.77 -58.19
N GLU A 145 16.43 -23.83 -57.96
CA GLU A 145 17.03 -24.76 -57.00
C GLU A 145 17.55 -23.99 -55.80
N PHE A 146 17.31 -24.57 -54.64
CA PHE A 146 17.81 -24.10 -53.35
C PHE A 146 18.82 -25.13 -52.83
N ASP A 147 20.05 -24.69 -52.62
CA ASP A 147 21.07 -25.47 -51.92
C ASP A 147 20.99 -25.13 -50.42
N ILE A 148 20.77 -26.12 -49.59
CA ILE A 148 20.57 -25.95 -48.15
C ILE A 148 21.63 -26.75 -47.42
N ASP A 149 22.42 -26.06 -46.60
CA ASP A 149 23.37 -26.67 -45.66
C ASP A 149 22.75 -26.74 -44.28
N ILE A 150 22.54 -27.97 -43.78
CA ILE A 150 22.07 -28.22 -42.41
C ILE A 150 23.31 -28.37 -41.55
N GLU A 151 23.49 -27.39 -40.66
CA GLU A 151 24.60 -27.41 -39.71
C GLU A 151 24.19 -28.03 -38.35
N ALA A 152 25.15 -28.66 -37.68
CA ALA A 152 24.97 -29.04 -36.29
C ALA A 152 24.68 -27.77 -35.49
N MET A 153 23.72 -27.84 -34.60
CA MET A 153 23.50 -26.75 -33.67
C MET A 153 24.70 -26.73 -32.71
N ASP A 154 25.53 -25.71 -32.84
CA ASP A 154 26.54 -25.43 -31.79
C ASP A 154 25.79 -25.10 -30.53
N THR A 155 26.12 -25.82 -29.47
CA THR A 155 25.51 -25.64 -28.16
C THR A 155 26.54 -25.19 -27.13
N GLY A 156 26.05 -24.52 -26.10
CA GLY A 156 26.81 -24.17 -24.90
C GLY A 156 25.92 -24.28 -23.68
N ASP A 157 26.52 -24.16 -22.52
CA ASP A 157 25.81 -24.21 -21.24
C ASP A 157 25.69 -22.81 -20.64
N LEU A 158 24.64 -22.57 -19.84
CA LEU A 158 24.41 -21.33 -19.14
C LEU A 158 24.40 -21.55 -17.62
N GLU A 159 25.39 -21.00 -16.94
CA GLU A 159 25.44 -20.94 -15.46
C GLU A 159 24.92 -19.57 -14.99
N ILE A 160 23.92 -19.57 -14.13
CA ILE A 160 23.38 -18.34 -13.53
C ILE A 160 23.94 -18.18 -12.12
N THR A 161 24.52 -17.01 -11.86
CA THR A 161 24.91 -16.60 -10.50
C THR A 161 23.83 -15.68 -9.94
N LEU A 162 23.14 -16.12 -8.90
CA LEU A 162 22.08 -15.36 -8.24
C LEU A 162 22.68 -14.36 -7.25
N VAL A 163 22.33 -13.07 -7.40
CA VAL A 163 22.81 -12.00 -6.53
C VAL A 163 21.61 -11.35 -5.82
N ASN A 164 21.56 -11.45 -4.49
CA ASN A 164 20.55 -10.75 -3.70
C ASN A 164 20.96 -9.28 -3.54
N SER A 165 20.13 -8.35 -4.00
CA SER A 165 20.38 -6.90 -3.88
C SER A 165 20.32 -6.39 -2.43
N SER A 166 19.65 -7.12 -1.53
CA SER A 166 19.40 -6.71 -0.14
C SER A 166 19.58 -7.84 0.86
N PRO A 167 20.78 -8.47 0.93
CA PRO A 167 21.00 -9.67 1.75
C PRO A 167 20.88 -9.44 3.26
N SER A 168 21.01 -8.18 3.71
CA SER A 168 20.85 -7.80 5.11
C SER A 168 19.38 -7.61 5.53
N VAL A 169 18.48 -7.44 4.57
CA VAL A 169 17.06 -7.18 4.80
C VAL A 169 16.28 -8.49 4.83
N MET A 170 16.58 -9.42 3.91
CA MET A 170 15.81 -10.65 3.77
C MET A 170 16.66 -11.80 3.27
N ARG A 171 16.41 -12.99 3.83
CA ARG A 171 16.91 -14.26 3.27
C ARG A 171 15.95 -14.71 2.19
N LEU A 172 16.49 -15.06 1.04
CA LEU A 172 15.74 -15.58 -0.09
C LEU A 172 15.85 -17.12 -0.12
N SER A 173 14.72 -17.75 -0.33
CA SER A 173 14.59 -19.21 -0.44
C SER A 173 13.70 -19.57 -1.63
N ASN A 174 13.64 -20.86 -1.98
CA ASN A 174 12.76 -21.37 -3.05
C ASN A 174 12.78 -20.48 -4.29
N ILE A 175 13.96 -20.31 -4.87
CA ILE A 175 14.15 -19.47 -6.05
C ILE A 175 13.75 -20.28 -7.28
N ASP A 176 12.71 -19.82 -7.98
CA ASP A 176 12.23 -20.38 -9.23
C ASP A 176 12.89 -19.62 -10.39
N ILE A 177 13.68 -20.32 -11.20
CA ILE A 177 14.45 -19.74 -12.30
C ILE A 177 13.97 -20.36 -13.61
N ARG A 178 13.54 -19.52 -14.54
CA ARG A 178 12.97 -19.94 -15.82
C ARG A 178 13.74 -19.37 -16.99
N LEU A 179 13.96 -20.21 -17.98
CA LEU A 179 14.63 -19.89 -19.23
C LEU A 179 13.61 -19.76 -20.37
N TYR A 180 13.73 -18.72 -21.15
CA TYR A 180 12.89 -18.43 -22.31
C TYR A 180 13.73 -17.99 -23.51
N ARG A 181 13.14 -18.04 -24.71
CA ARG A 181 13.71 -17.35 -25.87
C ARG A 181 13.44 -15.85 -25.83
N ASN A 182 14.41 -15.06 -26.22
CA ASN A 182 14.27 -13.59 -26.27
C ASN A 182 13.21 -13.13 -27.28
N SER A 183 12.87 -13.96 -28.28
CA SER A 183 11.79 -13.70 -29.24
C SER A 183 10.39 -13.83 -28.63
N GLU A 184 10.25 -14.51 -27.51
CA GLU A 184 8.97 -14.84 -26.87
C GLU A 184 8.64 -13.91 -25.71
N ILE A 185 9.66 -13.49 -24.94
CA ILE A 185 9.53 -12.60 -23.78
C ILE A 185 10.75 -11.71 -23.65
N SER A 186 10.56 -10.51 -23.10
CA SER A 186 11.62 -9.58 -22.69
C SER A 186 11.53 -9.28 -21.20
N CYS A 187 12.60 -8.75 -20.61
CA CYS A 187 12.57 -8.30 -19.23
C CYS A 187 11.53 -7.20 -18.96
N ALA A 188 11.22 -6.36 -19.96
CA ALA A 188 10.19 -5.34 -19.84
C ALA A 188 8.76 -5.92 -19.73
N GLN A 189 8.55 -7.15 -20.22
CA GLN A 189 7.26 -7.86 -20.14
C GLN A 189 7.16 -8.76 -18.91
N PHE A 190 8.29 -9.02 -18.25
CA PHE A 190 8.32 -9.84 -17.05
C PHE A 190 7.59 -9.16 -15.89
N HIS A 191 6.63 -9.87 -15.28
CA HIS A 191 5.91 -9.43 -14.10
C HIS A 191 6.03 -10.50 -13.01
N PRO A 192 6.53 -10.16 -11.80
CA PRO A 192 6.80 -11.15 -10.76
C PRO A 192 5.59 -11.97 -10.31
N PHE A 193 4.42 -11.36 -10.28
CA PHE A 193 3.19 -11.94 -9.73
C PHE A 193 2.21 -12.49 -10.78
N ARG A 194 2.54 -12.35 -12.07
CA ARG A 194 1.65 -12.79 -13.15
C ARG A 194 2.32 -13.84 -14.00
N ASP A 195 1.52 -14.78 -14.49
CA ASP A 195 1.95 -15.69 -15.55
C ASP A 195 1.88 -14.97 -16.89
N HIS A 196 2.91 -15.15 -17.71
CA HIS A 196 3.04 -14.48 -18.99
C HIS A 196 2.35 -15.25 -20.12
N GLY A 197 1.88 -16.48 -19.87
CA GLY A 197 1.28 -17.35 -20.88
C GLY A 197 2.29 -17.84 -21.92
N VAL A 198 3.59 -17.62 -21.69
CA VAL A 198 4.69 -18.11 -22.52
C VAL A 198 5.26 -19.36 -21.89
N GLN A 199 5.43 -20.41 -22.67
CA GLN A 199 6.01 -21.66 -22.18
C GLN A 199 7.52 -21.49 -22.01
N GLU A 200 8.02 -21.81 -20.80
CA GLU A 200 9.46 -21.87 -20.54
C GLU A 200 10.13 -23.00 -21.34
N LEU A 201 11.37 -22.77 -21.78
CA LEU A 201 12.24 -23.80 -22.37
C LEU A 201 12.73 -24.79 -21.32
N ASP A 202 13.07 -24.26 -20.16
CA ASP A 202 13.56 -25.05 -19.03
C ASP A 202 13.33 -24.29 -17.72
N MET A 203 13.21 -25.03 -16.62
CA MET A 203 12.99 -24.49 -15.28
C MET A 203 13.96 -25.15 -14.28
N ARG A 204 14.54 -24.34 -13.42
CA ARG A 204 15.39 -24.77 -12.30
C ARG A 204 14.90 -24.14 -11.01
N THR A 205 15.10 -24.85 -9.91
CA THR A 205 14.84 -24.33 -8.57
C THR A 205 16.13 -24.31 -7.76
N ALA A 206 16.30 -23.25 -6.96
CA ALA A 206 17.44 -23.12 -6.07
C ALA A 206 16.94 -22.86 -4.63
N ALA A 207 17.51 -23.58 -3.67
CA ALA A 207 17.14 -23.42 -2.26
C ALA A 207 17.70 -22.11 -1.65
N SER A 208 18.70 -21.51 -2.28
CA SER A 208 19.32 -20.24 -1.85
C SER A 208 20.11 -19.62 -3.00
N THR A 209 20.53 -18.37 -2.83
CA THR A 209 21.38 -17.67 -3.82
C THR A 209 22.80 -18.25 -3.97
N SER A 210 23.21 -19.15 -3.11
CA SER A 210 24.51 -19.84 -3.24
C SER A 210 24.51 -20.97 -4.29
N VAL A 211 23.34 -21.45 -4.69
CA VAL A 211 23.19 -22.45 -5.75
C VAL A 211 23.32 -21.73 -7.09
N LYS A 212 24.10 -22.33 -8.00
CA LYS A 212 24.28 -21.84 -9.36
C LYS A 212 23.55 -22.77 -10.34
N PRO A 213 22.35 -22.42 -10.77
CA PRO A 213 21.61 -23.20 -11.76
C PRO A 213 22.37 -23.29 -13.07
N LEU A 214 22.37 -24.48 -13.68
CA LEU A 214 22.98 -24.76 -14.97
C LEU A 214 21.90 -25.22 -15.96
N PHE A 215 21.83 -24.55 -17.10
CA PHE A 215 21.03 -24.94 -18.25
C PHE A 215 21.98 -25.46 -19.33
N GLU A 216 21.74 -26.67 -19.81
CA GLU A 216 22.65 -27.38 -20.70
C GLU A 216 22.14 -27.40 -22.15
N ASN A 217 23.07 -27.52 -23.11
CA ASN A 217 22.79 -27.72 -24.53
C ASN A 217 21.93 -26.62 -25.18
N LEU A 218 22.18 -25.35 -24.87
CA LEU A 218 21.50 -24.22 -25.46
C LEU A 218 22.14 -23.79 -26.78
N GLY A 219 21.34 -23.52 -27.79
CA GLY A 219 21.82 -23.14 -29.12
C GLY A 219 22.56 -21.79 -29.11
N THR A 220 23.72 -21.72 -29.79
CA THR A 220 24.56 -20.51 -29.81
C THR A 220 24.02 -19.38 -30.67
N ARG A 221 23.11 -19.69 -31.59
CA ARG A 221 22.49 -18.69 -32.50
C ARG A 221 21.22 -18.07 -31.93
N GLU A 222 20.70 -18.63 -30.83
CA GLU A 222 19.55 -18.11 -30.13
C GLU A 222 19.95 -17.11 -29.05
N ARG A 223 19.03 -16.21 -28.72
CA ARG A 223 19.16 -15.32 -27.57
C ARG A 223 18.17 -15.74 -26.49
N PHE A 224 18.59 -15.69 -25.27
CA PHE A 224 17.80 -16.18 -24.14
C PHE A 224 17.51 -15.07 -23.13
N VAL A 225 16.41 -15.27 -22.43
CA VAL A 225 15.99 -14.50 -21.26
C VAL A 225 15.90 -15.45 -20.09
N VAL A 226 16.47 -15.06 -18.95
CA VAL A 226 16.30 -15.79 -17.69
C VAL A 226 15.57 -14.89 -16.73
N THR A 227 14.50 -15.40 -16.16
CA THR A 227 13.75 -14.76 -15.09
C THR A 227 13.90 -15.56 -13.80
N ALA A 228 13.83 -14.89 -12.66
CA ALA A 228 13.80 -15.56 -11.37
C ALA A 228 12.80 -14.89 -10.43
N ARG A 229 12.15 -15.72 -9.60
CA ARG A 229 11.28 -15.32 -8.49
C ARG A 229 11.80 -16.01 -7.24
N ALA A 230 11.98 -15.27 -6.18
CA ALA A 230 12.47 -15.80 -4.92
C ALA A 230 11.48 -15.54 -3.79
N GLN A 231 11.28 -16.55 -2.94
CA GLN A 231 10.41 -16.43 -1.78
C GLN A 231 11.20 -15.90 -0.57
N GLY A 232 10.50 -15.14 0.26
CA GLY A 232 10.97 -14.72 1.57
C GLY A 232 10.67 -15.75 2.66
N ASP A 233 10.92 -15.39 3.91
CA ASP A 233 10.79 -16.26 5.06
C ASP A 233 9.35 -16.77 5.31
N ALA A 234 8.33 -16.02 4.89
CA ALA A 234 6.92 -16.41 5.00
C ALA A 234 6.37 -17.14 3.76
N GLY A 235 7.22 -17.42 2.77
CA GLY A 235 6.83 -18.13 1.55
C GLY A 235 6.28 -17.26 0.42
N GLN A 236 6.12 -15.97 0.64
CA GLN A 236 5.67 -14.98 -0.35
C GLN A 236 6.77 -14.65 -1.37
N ILE A 237 6.40 -14.20 -2.58
CA ILE A 237 7.35 -13.70 -3.56
C ILE A 237 7.92 -12.36 -3.05
N ALA A 238 9.19 -12.39 -2.65
CA ALA A 238 9.85 -11.26 -2.01
C ALA A 238 10.87 -10.57 -2.91
N SER A 239 11.33 -11.26 -3.96
CA SER A 239 12.32 -10.73 -4.87
C SER A 239 12.17 -11.33 -6.26
N ALA A 240 12.52 -10.56 -7.27
CA ALA A 240 12.55 -11.05 -8.64
C ALA A 240 13.70 -10.42 -9.41
N GLY A 241 14.07 -11.08 -10.50
CA GLY A 241 15.12 -10.61 -11.39
C GLY A 241 14.89 -11.11 -12.81
N CYS A 242 15.47 -10.40 -13.75
CA CYS A 242 15.46 -10.75 -15.15
C CYS A 242 16.78 -10.33 -15.80
N VAL A 243 17.28 -11.16 -16.68
CA VAL A 243 18.42 -10.87 -17.55
C VAL A 243 18.09 -11.34 -18.96
N GLU A 244 18.31 -10.49 -19.94
CA GLU A 244 17.97 -10.73 -21.35
C GLU A 244 19.20 -10.61 -22.25
N ASP A 245 19.02 -10.87 -23.54
CA ASP A 245 20.08 -10.85 -24.57
C ASP A 245 21.27 -11.78 -24.26
N ILE A 246 20.98 -12.93 -23.66
CA ILE A 246 22.00 -13.91 -23.34
C ILE A 246 22.35 -14.70 -24.61
N VAL A 247 23.60 -14.64 -25.02
CA VAL A 247 24.14 -15.40 -26.15
C VAL A 247 25.08 -16.47 -25.60
N MET A 248 24.97 -17.68 -26.11
CA MET A 248 25.83 -18.80 -25.71
C MET A 248 27.15 -18.79 -26.46
N GLU A 249 28.22 -19.22 -25.78
CA GLU A 249 29.50 -19.51 -26.41
C GLU A 249 29.53 -21.02 -26.76
N SER A 250 29.96 -21.37 -27.99
CA SER A 250 30.05 -22.76 -28.43
C SER A 250 31.00 -23.55 -27.54
N ASP A 251 30.58 -24.74 -27.12
CA ASP A 251 31.32 -25.70 -26.30
C ASP A 251 31.86 -25.13 -24.97
N ARG A 252 31.22 -24.10 -24.43
CA ARG A 252 31.61 -23.41 -23.19
C ARG A 252 30.44 -23.14 -22.27
N VAL A 253 30.78 -22.92 -21.00
CA VAL A 253 29.83 -22.44 -20.00
C VAL A 253 29.82 -20.91 -20.01
N THR A 254 28.75 -20.35 -20.53
CA THR A 254 28.45 -18.91 -20.45
C THR A 254 27.96 -18.60 -19.04
N ARG A 255 28.54 -17.59 -18.38
CA ARG A 255 28.16 -17.17 -17.02
C ARG A 255 27.45 -15.85 -17.06
N ARG A 256 26.30 -15.75 -16.38
CA ARG A 256 25.54 -14.51 -16.22
C ARG A 256 25.16 -14.30 -14.76
N GLU A 257 25.20 -13.06 -14.34
CA GLU A 257 24.65 -12.65 -13.05
C GLU A 257 23.20 -12.25 -13.22
N LEU A 258 22.33 -12.74 -12.34
CA LEU A 258 20.94 -12.35 -12.24
C LEU A 258 20.74 -11.68 -10.89
N LEU A 259 20.50 -10.36 -10.94
CA LEU A 259 20.25 -9.55 -9.77
C LEU A 259 18.79 -9.74 -9.33
N LEU A 260 18.60 -10.29 -8.14
CA LEU A 260 17.31 -10.41 -7.46
C LEU A 260 17.04 -9.10 -6.72
N GLN A 261 16.14 -8.30 -7.26
CA GLN A 261 15.70 -7.04 -6.65
C GLN A 261 14.55 -7.31 -5.68
N LEU A 262 14.60 -6.68 -4.51
CA LEU A 262 13.53 -6.74 -3.55
C LEU A 262 12.27 -6.11 -4.13
N ILE A 263 11.15 -6.80 -4.00
CA ILE A 263 9.84 -6.33 -4.45
C ILE A 263 9.04 -5.99 -3.20
N PRO A 264 8.75 -4.72 -2.95
CA PRO A 264 7.85 -4.34 -1.86
C PRO A 264 6.44 -4.83 -2.12
N LEU A 265 5.74 -5.21 -1.06
CA LEU A 265 4.32 -5.54 -1.11
C LEU A 265 3.50 -4.31 -1.52
N ASN A 266 2.39 -4.54 -2.21
CA ASN A 266 1.48 -3.48 -2.62
C ASN A 266 0.36 -3.28 -1.58
N PRO A 267 0.40 -2.22 -0.77
CA PRO A 267 -0.61 -1.96 0.26
C PRO A 267 -1.81 -1.15 -0.27
N VAL A 268 -1.88 -0.83 -1.55
CA VAL A 268 -2.99 -0.03 -2.10
C VAL A 268 -4.33 -0.71 -1.83
N GLY A 269 -5.23 -0.02 -1.14
CA GLY A 269 -6.54 -0.56 -0.75
C GLY A 269 -7.15 0.18 0.44
N ARG A 270 -8.27 -0.35 0.93
CA ARG A 270 -8.95 0.09 2.15
C ARG A 270 -8.78 -0.96 3.23
N TYR A 271 -8.50 -0.50 4.43
CA TYR A 271 -8.28 -1.34 5.61
C TYR A 271 -9.19 -0.87 6.73
N ASP A 272 -9.91 -1.82 7.32
CA ASP A 272 -10.59 -1.61 8.59
C ASP A 272 -9.55 -1.73 9.69
N VAL A 273 -9.30 -0.63 10.39
CA VAL A 273 -8.24 -0.51 11.39
C VAL A 273 -8.85 -0.43 12.78
N THR A 274 -8.27 -1.19 13.69
CA THR A 274 -8.51 -1.05 15.13
C THR A 274 -7.22 -0.57 15.78
N SER A 275 -7.27 0.55 16.49
CA SER A 275 -6.13 1.13 17.17
C SER A 275 -6.43 1.37 18.66
N HIS A 276 -5.45 1.08 19.51
CA HIS A 276 -5.52 1.29 20.96
C HIS A 276 -4.59 2.43 21.35
N TRP A 277 -5.17 3.56 21.68
CA TRP A 277 -4.48 4.80 22.00
C TRP A 277 -4.23 4.97 23.49
N ASP A 278 -3.03 5.39 23.86
CA ASP A 278 -2.64 5.78 25.22
C ASP A 278 -2.40 7.30 25.27
N PHE A 279 -3.30 8.01 25.92
CA PHE A 279 -3.24 9.44 26.18
C PHE A 279 -2.76 9.78 27.60
N SER A 280 -2.34 8.80 28.43
CA SER A 280 -1.99 8.99 29.84
C SER A 280 -0.92 10.05 30.05
N ASN A 281 0.14 10.02 29.23
CA ASN A 281 1.22 11.01 29.31
C ASN A 281 0.74 12.40 28.86
N ALA A 282 -0.05 12.45 27.82
CA ALA A 282 -0.60 13.70 27.31
C ALA A 282 -1.49 14.39 28.33
N LEU A 283 -2.32 13.63 29.04
CA LEU A 283 -3.18 14.13 30.11
C LEU A 283 -2.35 14.64 31.29
N ALA A 284 -1.26 13.96 31.65
CA ALA A 284 -0.41 14.35 32.76
C ALA A 284 0.41 15.62 32.48
N GLU A 285 0.83 15.83 31.23
CA GLU A 285 1.78 16.89 30.83
C GLU A 285 1.14 18.10 30.16
N SER A 286 -0.16 18.08 29.86
CA SER A 286 -0.85 19.09 29.04
C SER A 286 -1.14 20.43 29.75
N GLY A 287 -0.35 20.81 30.72
CA GLY A 287 -0.37 22.14 31.36
C GLY A 287 -1.71 22.49 32.04
N SER A 288 -2.30 23.65 31.74
CA SER A 288 -3.57 24.09 32.35
C SER A 288 -4.73 23.19 31.95
N VAL A 289 -4.73 22.67 30.75
CA VAL A 289 -5.75 21.76 30.21
C VAL A 289 -5.71 20.43 30.94
N GLY A 290 -4.54 19.78 31.00
CA GLY A 290 -4.38 18.52 31.72
C GLY A 290 -4.66 18.69 33.20
N SER A 291 -4.24 19.80 33.81
CA SER A 291 -4.56 20.09 35.21
C SER A 291 -6.05 20.24 35.45
N THR A 292 -6.80 20.80 34.52
CA THR A 292 -8.27 20.91 34.60
C THR A 292 -8.93 19.54 34.46
N ILE A 293 -8.54 18.76 33.48
CA ILE A 293 -9.02 17.38 33.31
C ILE A 293 -8.70 16.57 34.55
N MET A 294 -7.46 16.65 35.05
CA MET A 294 -7.05 15.97 36.28
C MET A 294 -7.80 16.46 37.50
N THR A 295 -8.13 17.76 37.58
CA THR A 295 -8.95 18.29 38.68
C THR A 295 -10.37 17.71 38.63
N VAL A 296 -10.98 17.64 37.45
CA VAL A 296 -12.29 16.99 37.28
C VAL A 296 -12.21 15.52 37.69
N LEU A 297 -11.24 14.78 37.18
CA LEU A 297 -11.04 13.37 37.51
C LEU A 297 -10.79 13.17 39.03
N ASN A 298 -10.01 14.05 39.66
CA ASN A 298 -9.73 14.01 41.11
C ASN A 298 -10.99 14.28 41.96
N ILE A 299 -11.93 15.09 41.46
CA ILE A 299 -13.23 15.28 42.15
C ILE A 299 -14.00 13.96 42.21
N PHE A 300 -13.90 13.12 41.16
CA PHE A 300 -14.50 11.81 41.20
C PHE A 300 -13.73 10.82 42.08
N GLU A 301 -12.39 10.80 41.99
CA GLU A 301 -11.55 9.90 42.80
C GLU A 301 -11.60 10.23 44.29
N ASN A 302 -11.58 11.52 44.64
CA ASN A 302 -11.54 12.04 46.01
C ASN A 302 -12.56 13.16 46.20
N PRO A 303 -13.88 12.85 46.16
CA PRO A 303 -14.92 13.88 46.16
C PRO A 303 -14.87 14.81 47.34
N GLY A 304 -14.44 14.35 48.50
CA GLY A 304 -14.29 15.22 49.69
C GLY A 304 -13.25 16.31 49.50
N GLN A 305 -12.06 15.94 49.05
CA GLN A 305 -10.99 16.89 48.78
C GLN A 305 -11.28 17.77 47.56
N GLY A 306 -11.74 17.18 46.48
CA GLY A 306 -12.01 17.90 45.23
C GLY A 306 -13.09 18.97 45.38
N LEU A 307 -14.15 18.68 46.12
CA LEU A 307 -15.21 19.65 46.42
C LEU A 307 -14.73 20.73 47.38
N TYR A 308 -13.93 20.35 48.39
CA TYR A 308 -13.32 21.31 49.30
C TYR A 308 -12.41 22.30 48.58
N ASP A 309 -11.52 21.80 47.72
CA ASP A 309 -10.61 22.63 46.93
C ASP A 309 -11.35 23.56 45.97
N GLY A 310 -12.39 23.05 45.31
CA GLY A 310 -13.28 23.84 44.45
C GLY A 310 -14.00 24.96 45.21
N MET A 311 -14.54 24.65 46.38
CA MET A 311 -15.19 25.63 47.25
C MET A 311 -14.19 26.68 47.75
N MET A 312 -12.99 26.30 48.15
CA MET A 312 -11.94 27.20 48.59
C MET A 312 -11.42 28.09 47.44
N ALA A 313 -11.30 27.58 46.24
CA ALA A 313 -10.97 28.37 45.06
C ALA A 313 -12.01 29.47 44.79
N LEU A 314 -13.28 29.15 44.96
CA LEU A 314 -14.37 30.13 44.83
C LEU A 314 -14.30 31.19 45.91
N ILE A 315 -14.12 30.80 47.17
CA ILE A 315 -13.97 31.73 48.27
C ILE A 315 -12.80 32.70 48.02
N ARG A 316 -11.67 32.21 47.55
CA ARG A 316 -10.51 33.05 47.18
C ARG A 316 -10.81 34.02 46.05
N ASN A 317 -11.52 33.58 45.03
CA ASN A 317 -11.85 34.43 43.88
C ASN A 317 -12.91 35.47 44.19
N PHE A 318 -13.94 35.13 44.96
CA PHE A 318 -15.04 36.04 45.29
C PHE A 318 -14.72 37.04 46.41
N VAL A 319 -13.89 36.65 47.41
CA VAL A 319 -13.64 37.46 48.63
C VAL A 319 -12.28 38.18 48.58
N GLY A 320 -11.47 37.94 47.54
CA GLY A 320 -10.19 38.64 47.34
C GLY A 320 -9.24 38.51 48.55
N VAL A 321 -8.73 39.65 49.04
CA VAL A 321 -7.76 39.65 50.17
C VAL A 321 -8.34 39.04 51.46
N ILE A 322 -9.67 39.02 51.61
CA ILE A 322 -10.33 38.40 52.79
C ILE A 322 -10.30 36.87 52.67
N GLY A 323 -10.25 36.31 51.43
CA GLY A 323 -10.15 34.87 51.19
C GLY A 323 -8.89 34.24 51.75
N VAL A 324 -7.77 34.96 51.77
CA VAL A 324 -6.51 34.51 52.38
C VAL A 324 -6.67 34.34 53.91
N GLY A 325 -7.50 35.16 54.53
CA GLY A 325 -7.82 35.04 55.97
C GLY A 325 -8.70 33.83 56.29
N VAL A 326 -9.59 33.45 55.37
CA VAL A 326 -10.44 32.25 55.52
C VAL A 326 -9.60 30.97 55.41
N ASP A 327 -8.67 30.89 54.47
CA ASP A 327 -7.73 29.78 54.36
C ASP A 327 -6.91 29.57 55.64
N ALA A 328 -6.33 30.67 56.16
CA ALA A 328 -5.57 30.62 57.38
C ALA A 328 -6.44 30.21 58.60
N PHE A 329 -7.68 30.68 58.64
CA PHE A 329 -8.62 30.33 59.70
C PHE A 329 -9.05 28.85 59.61
N MET A 330 -9.37 28.33 58.43
CA MET A 330 -9.74 26.93 58.21
C MET A 330 -8.60 25.98 58.62
N ASN A 331 -7.38 26.25 58.12
CA ASN A 331 -6.21 25.42 58.41
C ASN A 331 -5.80 25.49 59.90
N VAL A 332 -5.86 26.65 60.56
CA VAL A 332 -5.48 26.79 61.95
C VAL A 332 -6.52 26.17 62.91
N THR A 333 -7.77 26.15 62.52
CA THR A 333 -8.86 25.57 63.31
C THR A 333 -9.08 24.09 63.05
N GLY A 334 -8.47 23.52 62.00
CA GLY A 334 -8.70 22.13 61.56
C GLY A 334 -10.11 21.89 61.04
N LEU A 335 -10.83 22.96 60.69
CA LEU A 335 -12.17 22.87 60.11
C LEU A 335 -12.15 22.29 58.68
N ASP A 336 -11.04 22.44 57.97
CA ASP A 336 -10.78 21.81 56.72
C ASP A 336 -10.88 20.28 56.77
N ASP A 337 -10.16 19.66 57.73
CA ASP A 337 -10.23 18.22 57.95
C ASP A 337 -11.63 17.76 58.37
N VAL A 338 -12.31 18.53 59.18
CA VAL A 338 -13.69 18.23 59.62
C VAL A 338 -14.64 18.27 58.44
N LEU A 339 -14.51 19.25 57.57
CA LEU A 339 -15.38 19.40 56.37
C LEU A 339 -15.08 18.31 55.33
N ILE A 340 -13.82 18.06 55.02
CA ILE A 340 -13.41 16.98 54.11
C ILE A 340 -13.91 15.63 54.63
N ASN A 341 -13.76 15.35 55.92
CA ASN A 341 -14.24 14.11 56.54
C ASN A 341 -15.77 14.02 56.52
N ALA A 342 -16.49 15.13 56.72
CA ALA A 342 -17.94 15.16 56.62
C ALA A 342 -18.42 14.85 55.19
N ILE A 343 -17.75 15.42 54.16
CA ILE A 343 -18.05 15.13 52.78
C ILE A 343 -17.75 13.66 52.45
N ASN A 344 -16.59 13.16 52.86
CA ASN A 344 -16.22 11.75 52.64
C ASN A 344 -17.21 10.80 53.34
N THR A 345 -17.63 11.12 54.55
CA THR A 345 -18.65 10.33 55.28
C THR A 345 -20.00 10.36 54.57
N ALA A 346 -20.39 11.51 54.01
CA ALA A 346 -21.60 11.61 53.19
C ALA A 346 -21.50 10.76 51.92
N VAL A 347 -20.32 10.76 51.27
CA VAL A 347 -20.02 9.92 50.10
C VAL A 347 -20.09 8.43 50.47
N GLU A 348 -19.51 8.02 51.58
CA GLU A 348 -19.51 6.63 52.02
C GLU A 348 -20.90 6.12 52.41
N ASN A 349 -21.75 6.98 52.94
CA ASN A 349 -23.10 6.65 53.37
C ASN A 349 -24.16 6.73 52.24
N ASN A 350 -23.78 7.28 51.10
CA ASN A 350 -24.67 7.40 49.92
C ASN A 350 -24.22 6.45 48.81
N ASP A 351 -25.08 5.51 48.47
CA ASP A 351 -24.77 4.51 47.42
C ASP A 351 -24.47 5.13 46.05
N ALA A 352 -25.15 6.20 45.67
CA ALA A 352 -24.89 6.91 44.41
C ALA A 352 -23.50 7.58 44.43
N LEU A 353 -23.13 8.27 45.53
CA LEU A 353 -21.83 8.92 45.67
C LEU A 353 -20.67 7.92 45.75
N ARG A 354 -20.88 6.75 46.36
CA ARG A 354 -19.89 5.66 46.30
C ARG A 354 -19.68 5.16 44.85
N ARG A 355 -20.76 4.97 44.12
CA ARG A 355 -20.66 4.57 42.70
C ARG A 355 -19.90 5.59 41.88
N ILE A 356 -20.08 6.90 42.14
CA ILE A 356 -19.34 7.95 41.45
C ILE A 356 -17.85 7.86 41.76
N ARG A 357 -17.46 7.68 43.05
CA ARG A 357 -16.07 7.52 43.42
C ARG A 357 -15.43 6.29 42.78
N ASP A 358 -16.14 5.17 42.78
CA ASP A 358 -15.65 3.92 42.23
C ASP A 358 -15.58 4.02 40.67
N ALA A 359 -16.55 4.67 40.06
CA ALA A 359 -16.51 5.00 38.62
C ALA A 359 -15.42 6.01 38.27
N GLY A 360 -15.12 6.97 39.15
CA GLY A 360 -14.08 7.98 38.92
C GLY A 360 -12.69 7.39 38.78
N ARG A 361 -12.40 6.28 39.48
CA ARG A 361 -11.13 5.56 39.31
C ARG A 361 -10.99 4.94 37.93
N ASP A 362 -12.06 4.37 37.43
CA ASP A 362 -12.05 3.77 36.10
C ASP A 362 -12.08 4.83 34.99
N LEU A 363 -12.71 5.99 35.25
CA LEU A 363 -12.84 7.07 34.27
C LEU A 363 -11.48 7.55 33.73
N ARG A 364 -10.48 7.63 34.61
CA ARG A 364 -9.11 7.99 34.19
C ARG A 364 -8.58 7.00 33.16
N ASP A 365 -8.75 5.70 33.42
CA ASP A 365 -8.29 4.64 32.51
C ASP A 365 -9.10 4.63 31.23
N VAL A 366 -10.41 4.86 31.30
CA VAL A 366 -11.30 4.93 30.14
C VAL A 366 -10.95 6.07 29.19
N VAL A 367 -10.72 7.28 29.73
CA VAL A 367 -10.37 8.43 28.89
C VAL A 367 -8.91 8.44 28.47
N ALA A 368 -8.04 7.79 29.23
CA ALA A 368 -6.63 7.67 28.86
C ALA A 368 -6.39 6.60 27.79
N ASN A 369 -7.25 5.58 27.70
CA ASN A 369 -7.08 4.45 26.80
C ASN A 369 -8.32 4.32 25.90
N LEU A 370 -8.17 4.73 24.63
CA LEU A 370 -9.24 4.68 23.65
C LEU A 370 -8.96 3.60 22.61
N GLU A 371 -9.98 2.77 22.34
CA GLU A 371 -9.96 1.95 21.13
C GLU A 371 -10.68 2.71 20.01
N VAL A 372 -10.00 2.91 18.90
CA VAL A 372 -10.53 3.64 17.75
C VAL A 372 -10.67 2.70 16.57
N HIS A 373 -11.83 2.75 15.94
CA HIS A 373 -12.12 2.08 14.69
C HIS A 373 -12.03 3.08 13.56
N SER A 374 -11.17 2.82 12.57
CA SER A 374 -10.98 3.72 11.44
C SER A 374 -10.91 2.96 10.11
N GLU A 375 -11.18 3.67 9.02
CA GLU A 375 -10.92 3.24 7.66
C GLU A 375 -9.64 3.92 7.18
N LEU A 376 -8.58 3.14 7.05
CA LEU A 376 -7.33 3.59 6.47
C LEU A 376 -7.35 3.29 4.97
N THR A 377 -7.44 4.34 4.14
CA THR A 377 -7.34 4.20 2.69
C THR A 377 -5.93 4.50 2.24
N ILE A 378 -5.30 3.54 1.56
CA ILE A 378 -4.00 3.68 0.92
C ILE A 378 -4.21 3.83 -0.58
N GLY A 379 -3.92 5.01 -1.11
CA GLY A 379 -4.10 5.34 -2.51
C GLY A 379 -3.00 4.78 -3.40
N LYS A 380 -2.97 5.23 -4.65
CA LYS A 380 -2.02 4.73 -5.65
C LYS A 380 -0.57 4.91 -5.20
N MET A 381 0.22 3.86 -5.37
CA MET A 381 1.66 3.89 -5.18
C MET A 381 2.37 4.61 -6.34
N PHE A 382 3.32 5.46 -6.03
CA PHE A 382 4.20 6.14 -6.97
C PHE A 382 5.49 5.34 -7.21
N SER A 383 6.31 5.76 -8.17
CA SER A 383 7.52 5.04 -8.59
C SER A 383 8.61 4.92 -7.52
N ASP A 384 8.57 5.75 -6.51
CA ASP A 384 9.47 5.79 -5.34
C ASP A 384 8.92 5.12 -4.09
N TYR A 385 7.87 4.29 -4.28
CA TYR A 385 7.15 3.58 -3.22
C TYR A 385 6.46 4.50 -2.21
N GLU A 386 6.20 5.74 -2.59
CA GLU A 386 5.38 6.68 -1.82
C GLU A 386 3.90 6.52 -2.13
N PHE A 387 3.06 6.82 -1.15
CA PHE A 387 1.60 6.85 -1.29
C PHE A 387 1.02 8.10 -0.68
N ARG A 388 -0.23 8.32 -1.02
CA ARG A 388 -1.13 9.22 -0.31
C ARG A 388 -2.34 8.43 0.11
N GLY A 389 -2.85 8.74 1.28
CA GLY A 389 -4.01 8.06 1.82
C GLY A 389 -4.83 8.98 2.69
N THR A 390 -5.93 8.42 3.19
CA THR A 390 -6.79 9.06 4.18
C THR A 390 -6.98 8.11 5.37
N ASP A 391 -7.06 8.66 6.56
CA ASP A 391 -7.45 7.97 7.78
C ASP A 391 -8.75 8.58 8.28
N ASN A 392 -9.82 7.78 8.26
CA ASN A 392 -11.17 8.21 8.66
C ASN A 392 -11.56 7.46 9.92
N TRP A 393 -11.64 8.13 11.03
CA TRP A 393 -12.13 7.53 12.27
C TRP A 393 -13.64 7.38 12.22
N LEU A 394 -14.13 6.14 12.33
CA LEU A 394 -15.53 5.78 12.21
C LEU A 394 -16.21 5.60 13.56
N GLY A 395 -15.43 5.25 14.58
CA GLY A 395 -15.96 4.99 15.91
C GLY A 395 -14.89 4.99 16.99
N ILE A 396 -15.33 5.15 18.22
CA ILE A 396 -14.51 5.01 19.42
C ILE A 396 -15.21 4.03 20.34
N THR A 397 -14.48 3.03 20.82
CA THR A 397 -14.96 2.10 21.85
C THR A 397 -14.28 2.41 23.16
N LEU A 398 -15.06 2.59 24.20
CA LEU A 398 -14.63 2.83 25.57
C LEU A 398 -14.91 1.57 26.38
N TYR A 399 -13.89 1.03 27.01
CA TYR A 399 -14.03 -0.14 27.87
C TYR A 399 -14.17 0.31 29.32
N TRP A 400 -15.30 -0.06 29.93
CA TRP A 400 -15.67 0.36 31.26
C TRP A 400 -15.62 -0.82 32.23
N ARG A 401 -14.84 -0.75 33.29
CA ARG A 401 -14.70 -1.82 34.28
C ARG A 401 -15.63 -1.69 35.48
N TRP A 402 -16.31 -0.56 35.60
CA TRP A 402 -17.17 -0.32 36.74
C TRP A 402 -18.23 -1.41 36.88
N ASN A 403 -18.34 -1.97 38.10
CA ASN A 403 -19.25 -3.06 38.44
C ASN A 403 -18.97 -4.39 37.67
N CYS A 404 -17.73 -4.63 37.32
CA CYS A 404 -17.27 -5.82 36.62
C CYS A 404 -16.11 -6.50 37.36
N ASP A 405 -16.27 -7.81 37.60
CA ASP A 405 -15.28 -8.63 38.30
C ASP A 405 -14.21 -9.23 37.35
N SER A 406 -14.30 -8.94 36.04
CA SER A 406 -13.36 -9.46 35.04
C SER A 406 -12.04 -8.69 35.07
N ASN A 407 -10.93 -9.41 34.86
CA ASN A 407 -9.61 -8.82 34.66
C ASN A 407 -9.39 -8.25 33.24
N SER A 408 -10.31 -8.55 32.32
CA SER A 408 -10.28 -8.06 30.94
C SER A 408 -11.30 -6.94 30.74
N PRO A 409 -10.93 -5.75 30.29
CA PRO A 409 -11.88 -4.67 30.01
C PRO A 409 -12.96 -5.08 28.98
N ALA A 410 -12.58 -5.85 27.98
CA ALA A 410 -13.49 -6.32 26.93
C ALA A 410 -14.65 -7.21 27.46
N ASP A 411 -14.44 -7.87 28.60
CA ASP A 411 -15.46 -8.72 29.23
C ASP A 411 -16.44 -7.91 30.10
N CYS A 412 -16.15 -6.64 30.38
CA CYS A 412 -16.91 -5.81 31.32
C CYS A 412 -18.01 -4.97 30.68
N GLY A 413 -17.95 -4.76 29.42
CA GLY A 413 -18.86 -3.92 28.66
C GLY A 413 -18.12 -2.86 27.86
N ALA A 414 -18.64 -2.57 26.70
CA ALA A 414 -18.10 -1.59 25.80
C ALA A 414 -19.17 -0.56 25.43
N ILE A 415 -18.77 0.69 25.38
CA ILE A 415 -19.60 1.78 24.90
C ILE A 415 -19.03 2.21 23.55
N ASN A 416 -19.83 2.01 22.51
CA ASN A 416 -19.44 2.34 21.14
C ASN A 416 -20.05 3.69 20.76
N ILE A 417 -19.18 4.63 20.42
CA ILE A 417 -19.55 5.96 19.90
C ILE A 417 -19.26 5.93 18.40
N GLN A 418 -20.29 5.98 17.56
CA GLN A 418 -20.16 5.89 16.09
C GLN A 418 -20.25 7.26 15.44
N ALA A 419 -19.66 7.40 14.25
CA ALA A 419 -19.61 8.66 13.51
C ALA A 419 -20.96 9.05 12.85
N ASP A 420 -21.89 8.10 12.70
CA ASP A 420 -23.13 8.20 11.93
C ASP A 420 -24.41 8.11 12.77
N GLY A 421 -24.32 8.07 14.10
CA GLY A 421 -25.45 7.97 15.02
C GLY A 421 -25.97 9.33 15.54
N GLU A 422 -27.09 9.33 16.23
CA GLU A 422 -27.62 10.50 16.94
C GLU A 422 -26.76 10.79 18.20
N GLY A 423 -25.90 11.80 18.16
CA GLY A 423 -25.00 12.16 19.25
C GLY A 423 -23.51 12.00 18.93
N ASP A 424 -23.17 12.12 17.78
CA ASP A 424 -22.08 11.62 16.98
C ASP A 424 -20.69 12.16 17.21
N LEU A 425 -19.69 11.35 16.82
CA LEU A 425 -18.33 11.80 16.55
C LEU A 425 -18.29 13.04 15.65
N GLY A 426 -19.26 13.25 14.76
CA GLY A 426 -19.40 14.46 13.94
C GLY A 426 -19.50 15.74 14.76
N GLU A 427 -20.13 15.71 15.92
CA GLU A 427 -20.13 16.81 16.88
C GLU A 427 -18.79 16.94 17.64
N LEU A 428 -18.02 15.86 17.72
CA LEU A 428 -16.73 15.80 18.38
C LEU A 428 -15.57 16.34 17.52
N GLY A 429 -15.82 16.64 16.25
CA GLY A 429 -14.85 17.20 15.31
C GLY A 429 -14.63 16.34 14.07
N VAL A 430 -13.87 16.86 13.12
CA VAL A 430 -13.51 16.13 11.90
C VAL A 430 -12.45 15.10 12.23
N LEU A 431 -12.80 13.86 12.03
CA LEU A 431 -11.94 12.72 12.31
C LEU A 431 -11.43 12.08 11.02
N SER A 432 -11.10 12.92 10.05
CA SER A 432 -10.49 12.52 8.78
C SER A 432 -9.22 13.31 8.54
N SER A 433 -8.18 12.62 8.11
CA SER A 433 -6.90 13.24 7.79
C SER A 433 -6.29 12.63 6.53
N ASP A 434 -5.74 13.51 5.69
CA ASP A 434 -4.87 13.10 4.60
C ASP A 434 -3.47 12.85 5.13
N TRP A 435 -2.85 11.77 4.66
CA TRP A 435 -1.48 11.43 5.02
C TRP A 435 -0.66 11.02 3.81
N THR A 436 0.67 11.08 3.95
CA THR A 436 1.64 10.51 3.04
C THR A 436 2.43 9.42 3.75
N GLY A 437 2.99 8.50 2.97
CA GLY A 437 3.80 7.43 3.51
C GLY A 437 4.57 6.71 2.43
N ARG A 438 5.36 5.73 2.82
CA ARG A 438 6.19 4.94 1.91
C ARG A 438 6.46 3.56 2.45
N ILE A 439 6.88 2.65 1.58
CA ILE A 439 7.49 1.40 1.99
C ILE A 439 8.98 1.63 2.21
N ILE A 440 9.44 1.35 3.42
CA ILE A 440 10.84 1.52 3.83
C ILE A 440 11.64 0.22 3.77
N ALA A 441 10.94 -0.93 3.76
CA ALA A 441 11.52 -2.26 3.58
C ALA A 441 10.48 -3.13 2.87
N TYR A 442 10.84 -4.36 2.50
CA TYR A 442 9.97 -5.27 1.75
C TYR A 442 8.51 -5.28 2.23
N ASN A 443 8.29 -5.37 3.52
CA ASN A 443 6.97 -5.47 4.16
C ASN A 443 6.76 -4.44 5.28
N GLN A 444 7.44 -3.30 5.24
CA GLN A 444 7.28 -2.25 6.24
C GLN A 444 6.73 -0.97 5.64
N LEU A 445 5.56 -0.59 6.11
CA LEU A 445 4.90 0.67 5.84
C LEU A 445 5.35 1.71 6.87
N GLN A 446 5.69 2.89 6.39
CA GLN A 446 5.86 4.09 7.20
C GLN A 446 4.81 5.11 6.79
N ILE A 447 4.07 5.63 7.77
CA ILE A 447 3.12 6.73 7.62
C ILE A 447 3.80 7.99 8.14
N ASP A 448 3.95 8.98 7.28
CA ASP A 448 4.58 10.24 7.64
C ASP A 448 3.72 11.02 8.62
N ARG A 449 4.36 11.92 9.35
CA ARG A 449 3.68 12.75 10.32
C ARG A 449 2.61 13.63 9.67
N HIS A 450 1.38 13.49 10.16
CA HIS A 450 0.21 14.22 9.66
C HIS A 450 -0.67 14.73 10.81
N PRO A 451 -1.45 15.78 10.61
CA PRO A 451 -2.34 16.31 11.62
C PRO A 451 -3.64 15.50 11.66
N LEU A 452 -4.16 15.28 12.87
CA LEU A 452 -5.52 14.79 13.10
C LEU A 452 -6.19 15.72 14.11
N SER A 453 -7.41 16.14 13.85
CA SER A 453 -8.14 17.04 14.72
C SER A 453 -9.14 16.25 15.57
N LEU A 454 -8.80 16.01 16.81
CA LEU A 454 -9.70 15.40 17.81
C LEU A 454 -10.02 16.44 18.90
N ARG A 455 -11.30 16.76 19.06
CA ARG A 455 -11.77 17.59 20.17
C ARG A 455 -11.90 16.76 21.45
N TYR A 456 -10.75 16.39 21.99
CA TYR A 456 -10.65 15.48 23.13
C TYR A 456 -11.46 15.94 24.36
N GLY A 457 -11.51 17.25 24.61
CA GLY A 457 -12.33 17.82 25.68
C GLY A 457 -13.82 17.59 25.48
N ARG A 458 -14.31 17.73 24.25
CA ARG A 458 -15.71 17.40 23.93
C ARG A 458 -16.02 15.93 24.10
N LEU A 459 -15.11 15.05 23.62
CA LEU A 459 -15.25 13.62 23.83
C LEU A 459 -15.39 13.29 25.32
N MET A 460 -14.53 13.86 26.14
CA MET A 460 -14.57 13.66 27.58
C MET A 460 -15.88 14.14 28.20
N MET A 461 -16.37 15.34 27.83
CA MET A 461 -17.63 15.87 28.34
C MET A 461 -18.84 15.09 27.83
N TYR A 462 -18.80 14.62 26.60
CA TYR A 462 -19.82 13.73 26.06
C TYR A 462 -19.91 12.43 26.89
N VAL A 463 -18.75 11.79 27.14
CA VAL A 463 -18.69 10.57 27.95
C VAL A 463 -19.22 10.83 29.37
N LEU A 464 -18.81 11.93 29.98
CA LEU A 464 -19.30 12.28 31.31
C LEU A 464 -20.81 12.55 31.35
N ASN A 465 -21.29 13.45 30.52
CA ASN A 465 -22.67 13.93 30.61
C ASN A 465 -23.70 13.01 29.97
N GLN A 466 -23.36 12.32 28.89
CA GLN A 466 -24.32 11.47 28.16
C GLN A 466 -24.28 10.01 28.58
N ILE A 467 -23.17 9.56 29.14
CA ILE A 467 -22.97 8.14 29.43
C ILE A 467 -22.86 7.93 30.95
N ILE A 468 -21.86 8.55 31.58
CA ILE A 468 -21.53 8.23 32.98
C ILE A 468 -22.55 8.78 33.94
N ILE A 469 -22.88 10.06 33.83
CA ILE A 469 -23.80 10.71 34.77
C ILE A 469 -25.20 10.08 34.74
N PRO A 470 -25.83 9.86 33.57
CA PRO A 470 -27.12 9.17 33.49
C PRO A 470 -27.06 7.76 34.09
N GLU A 471 -25.99 6.98 33.79
CA GLU A 471 -25.87 5.62 34.31
C GLU A 471 -25.76 5.58 35.84
N ILE A 472 -24.90 6.46 36.42
CA ILE A 472 -24.69 6.54 37.87
C ILE A 472 -25.92 7.06 38.58
N THR A 473 -26.65 8.01 37.99
CA THR A 473 -27.82 8.64 38.61
C THR A 473 -29.13 7.91 38.34
N GLY A 474 -29.08 6.82 37.54
CA GLY A 474 -30.30 6.12 37.10
C GLY A 474 -31.18 6.95 36.18
N GLY A 475 -30.58 7.93 35.45
CA GLY A 475 -31.27 8.85 34.56
C GLY A 475 -31.85 10.10 35.23
N GLU A 476 -31.54 10.34 36.49
CA GLU A 476 -32.07 11.51 37.24
C GLU A 476 -31.34 12.81 36.90
N SER A 477 -30.09 12.73 36.43
CA SER A 477 -29.27 13.90 36.05
C SER A 477 -28.60 13.68 34.72
N HIS A 478 -28.46 14.77 33.94
CA HIS A 478 -27.85 14.76 32.61
C HIS A 478 -26.61 15.69 32.53
N SER A 479 -26.19 16.28 33.64
CA SER A 479 -24.97 17.07 33.71
C SER A 479 -24.26 16.89 35.05
N LEU A 480 -22.94 17.11 35.01
CA LEU A 480 -22.10 17.08 36.20
C LEU A 480 -22.60 18.06 37.27
N SER A 481 -22.91 19.29 36.85
CA SER A 481 -23.39 20.35 37.74
C SER A 481 -24.71 19.97 38.41
N GLU A 482 -25.64 19.37 37.66
CA GLU A 482 -26.94 18.93 38.19
C GLU A 482 -26.80 17.79 39.18
N ALA A 483 -26.00 16.79 38.85
CA ALA A 483 -25.75 15.63 39.69
C ALA A 483 -25.09 16.06 41.03
N PHE A 484 -24.05 16.86 40.95
CA PHE A 484 -23.34 17.34 42.18
C PHE A 484 -24.19 18.30 43.00
N THR A 485 -24.99 19.15 42.36
CA THR A 485 -25.93 20.01 43.10
C THR A 485 -26.93 19.17 43.91
N GLY A 486 -27.53 18.17 43.27
CA GLY A 486 -28.47 17.27 43.91
C GLY A 486 -27.86 16.50 45.08
N TRP A 487 -26.68 15.91 44.88
CA TRP A 487 -26.06 15.06 45.92
C TRP A 487 -25.37 15.81 47.00
N VAL A 488 -24.56 16.83 46.68
CA VAL A 488 -23.75 17.55 47.65
C VAL A 488 -24.57 18.59 48.38
N CYS A 489 -25.29 19.42 47.63
CA CYS A 489 -26.06 20.46 48.29
C CYS A 489 -27.32 19.90 48.94
N GLY A 490 -28.00 18.94 48.31
CA GLY A 490 -29.14 18.26 48.89
C GLY A 490 -28.79 17.36 50.09
N GLY A 491 -27.69 16.57 49.96
CA GLY A 491 -27.26 15.64 51.01
C GLY A 491 -26.51 16.29 52.14
N LEU A 492 -25.48 17.10 51.84
CA LEU A 492 -24.60 17.72 52.85
C LEU A 492 -25.31 18.86 53.61
N VAL A 493 -25.89 19.79 52.84
CA VAL A 493 -26.58 20.92 53.46
C VAL A 493 -27.82 20.46 54.21
N GLY A 494 -28.55 19.48 53.65
CA GLY A 494 -29.70 18.86 54.36
C GLY A 494 -29.36 18.16 55.67
N SER A 495 -28.06 17.77 55.88
CA SER A 495 -27.62 17.14 57.13
C SER A 495 -27.13 18.12 58.18
N ILE A 496 -26.73 19.34 57.82
CA ILE A 496 -26.12 20.36 58.72
C ILE A 496 -26.92 21.65 58.82
N ALA A 497 -27.80 21.93 57.86
CA ALA A 497 -28.66 23.10 57.84
C ALA A 497 -30.01 22.81 58.53
N ASP A 498 -30.70 23.86 58.97
CA ASP A 498 -32.05 23.74 59.48
C ASP A 498 -33.07 23.43 58.35
N SER A 499 -34.37 23.33 58.68
CA SER A 499 -35.45 23.07 57.73
C SER A 499 -35.60 24.12 56.63
N ASN A 500 -34.92 25.26 56.73
CA ASN A 500 -34.91 26.34 55.71
C ASN A 500 -33.63 26.33 54.86
N GLY A 501 -32.70 25.39 55.09
CA GLY A 501 -31.40 25.33 54.41
C GLY A 501 -30.38 26.35 54.93
N GLU A 502 -30.61 26.92 56.14
CA GLU A 502 -29.73 27.89 56.77
C GLU A 502 -28.87 27.25 57.86
N ILE A 503 -27.59 27.65 57.91
CA ILE A 503 -26.71 27.36 59.04
C ILE A 503 -26.63 28.58 59.91
N CYS A 504 -27.10 28.48 61.15
CA CYS A 504 -27.08 29.54 62.11
C CYS A 504 -25.88 29.46 63.03
N ALA A 505 -25.08 30.53 63.15
CA ALA A 505 -23.98 30.61 64.10
C ALA A 505 -24.56 30.59 65.53
N PRO A 506 -23.86 29.90 66.51
CA PRO A 506 -24.28 29.97 67.88
C PRO A 506 -24.37 31.41 68.37
N ASP A 507 -25.28 31.67 69.32
CA ASP A 507 -25.54 33.00 69.88
C ASP A 507 -24.29 33.79 70.35
N LEU A 508 -23.21 33.09 70.60
CA LEU A 508 -21.89 33.64 70.93
C LEU A 508 -21.21 34.43 69.81
N LEU A 509 -21.64 34.26 68.54
CA LEU A 509 -21.11 34.94 67.35
C LEU A 509 -22.15 35.88 66.70
N GLY A 510 -23.22 36.19 67.41
CA GLY A 510 -24.21 37.20 66.94
C GLY A 510 -25.42 36.65 66.26
N GLY A 511 -25.64 35.32 66.25
CA GLY A 511 -26.90 34.68 65.81
C GLY A 511 -27.31 34.89 64.35
N SER A 512 -26.39 35.22 63.47
CA SER A 512 -26.67 35.38 62.03
C SER A 512 -26.76 34.02 61.35
N CYS A 513 -27.84 33.79 60.64
CA CYS A 513 -28.05 32.64 59.79
C CYS A 513 -27.53 32.91 58.34
N PHE A 514 -26.96 31.90 57.75
CA PHE A 514 -26.38 31.92 56.42
C PHE A 514 -27.11 30.92 55.55
N ASP A 515 -27.57 31.32 54.37
CA ASP A 515 -28.17 30.45 53.36
C ASP A 515 -27.08 29.49 52.79
N ALA A 516 -26.92 28.37 53.45
CA ALA A 516 -25.92 27.38 53.08
C ALA A 516 -26.35 26.63 51.81
N ALA A 517 -27.65 26.46 51.57
CA ALA A 517 -28.15 25.78 50.39
C ALA A 517 -27.91 26.62 49.14
N GLY A 518 -28.27 27.91 49.17
CA GLY A 518 -28.03 28.81 48.02
C GLY A 518 -26.53 29.02 47.72
N ALA A 519 -25.70 29.10 48.79
CA ALA A 519 -24.26 29.21 48.63
C ALA A 519 -23.63 27.93 48.06
N CYS A 520 -24.07 26.76 48.49
CA CYS A 520 -23.60 25.49 47.92
C CYS A 520 -23.95 25.37 46.44
N VAL A 521 -25.21 25.65 46.07
CA VAL A 521 -25.67 25.64 44.65
C VAL A 521 -24.86 26.60 43.81
N SER A 522 -24.61 27.81 44.31
CA SER A 522 -23.81 28.84 43.62
C SER A 522 -22.36 28.37 43.47
N ALA A 523 -21.80 27.73 44.49
CA ALA A 523 -20.45 27.19 44.48
C ALA A 523 -20.29 26.08 43.46
N VAL A 524 -21.17 25.08 43.49
CA VAL A 524 -21.17 23.95 42.55
C VAL A 524 -21.34 24.47 41.12
N SER A 525 -22.32 25.32 40.86
CA SER A 525 -22.57 25.89 39.53
C SER A 525 -21.39 26.70 39.01
N SER A 526 -20.67 27.41 39.86
CA SER A 526 -19.50 28.19 39.46
C SER A 526 -18.28 27.32 39.17
N VAL A 527 -18.05 26.24 39.94
CA VAL A 527 -16.94 25.29 39.69
C VAL A 527 -17.17 24.57 38.35
N PHE A 528 -18.37 24.07 38.12
CA PHE A 528 -18.68 23.36 36.88
C PHE A 528 -18.91 24.30 35.69
N GLY A 529 -19.37 25.51 35.88
CA GLY A 529 -19.39 26.55 34.86
C GLY A 529 -18.00 27.00 34.41
N LEU A 530 -17.00 26.97 35.32
CA LEU A 530 -15.59 27.14 34.94
C LEU A 530 -15.05 25.92 34.18
N ALA A 531 -15.43 24.71 34.57
CA ALA A 531 -15.07 23.50 33.84
C ALA A 531 -15.65 23.51 32.40
N ASP A 532 -16.91 23.91 32.23
CA ASP A 532 -17.54 24.07 30.91
C ASP A 532 -16.84 25.15 30.07
N LEU A 533 -16.43 26.26 30.67
CA LEU A 533 -15.66 27.30 29.96
C LEU A 533 -14.27 26.81 29.54
N LEU A 534 -13.58 26.08 30.41
CA LEU A 534 -12.25 25.52 30.11
C LEU A 534 -12.33 24.40 29.08
N VAL A 535 -13.40 23.61 29.10
CA VAL A 535 -13.65 22.60 28.06
C VAL A 535 -13.95 23.27 26.71
N ASN A 536 -14.68 24.37 26.70
CA ASN A 536 -14.89 25.18 25.49
C ASN A 536 -13.58 25.80 24.97
N GLU A 537 -12.63 26.15 25.84
CA GLU A 537 -11.28 26.55 25.42
C GLU A 537 -10.48 25.37 24.85
N LEU A 538 -10.75 24.13 25.29
CA LEU A 538 -10.20 22.89 24.71
C LEU A 538 -10.70 22.58 23.30
N GLU A 539 -11.84 23.20 22.88
CA GLU A 539 -12.40 22.98 21.55
C GLU A 539 -11.51 23.53 20.43
N TYR A 540 -10.71 24.54 20.71
CA TYR A 540 -10.07 25.30 19.63
C TYR A 540 -8.67 24.85 19.25
N ASP A 541 -7.94 24.07 20.07
CA ASP A 541 -6.50 23.92 19.84
C ASP A 541 -5.85 22.54 20.12
N VAL A 542 -6.60 21.47 20.26
CA VAL A 542 -5.97 20.15 20.41
C VAL A 542 -5.71 19.51 19.04
N GLY A 543 -4.60 19.88 18.44
CA GLY A 543 -4.10 19.18 17.27
C GLY A 543 -3.31 17.93 17.66
N LEU A 544 -3.72 16.78 17.19
CA LEU A 544 -2.87 15.59 17.18
C LEU A 544 -1.93 15.67 15.98
N SER A 545 -0.70 15.27 16.16
CA SER A 545 0.26 15.12 15.08
C SER A 545 0.88 13.74 15.21
N ILE A 546 0.48 12.82 14.35
CA ILE A 546 0.78 11.40 14.43
C ILE A 546 1.62 10.93 13.25
N ALA A 547 2.51 9.99 13.51
CA ALA A 547 3.24 9.23 12.51
C ALA A 547 3.10 7.74 12.84
N GLY A 548 3.18 6.86 11.85
CA GLY A 548 2.95 5.45 12.08
C GLY A 548 3.90 4.54 11.33
N GLU A 549 4.00 3.33 11.83
CA GLU A 549 4.68 2.22 11.14
C GLU A 549 3.81 0.98 11.27
N GLY A 550 3.94 0.05 10.31
CA GLY A 550 3.22 -1.22 10.36
C GLY A 550 3.87 -2.28 9.48
N THR A 551 3.65 -3.55 9.82
CA THR A 551 4.15 -4.70 9.06
C THR A 551 3.07 -5.18 8.10
N LEU A 552 3.37 -5.17 6.82
CA LEU A 552 2.51 -5.63 5.75
C LEU A 552 2.51 -7.16 5.68
N ILE A 553 1.35 -7.77 5.66
CA ILE A 553 1.16 -9.22 5.55
C ILE A 553 0.42 -9.53 4.27
N GLU A 554 0.96 -10.48 3.52
CA GLU A 554 0.36 -11.07 2.33
C GLU A 554 0.14 -12.56 2.59
N VAL A 555 -1.04 -13.07 2.27
CA VAL A 555 -1.41 -14.48 2.44
C VAL A 555 -1.58 -15.18 1.10
N THR A 556 -2.00 -14.45 0.08
CA THR A 556 -2.44 -14.99 -1.22
C THR A 556 -1.32 -15.16 -2.24
N SER A 557 -0.11 -14.65 -1.99
CA SER A 557 1.06 -14.69 -2.88
C SER A 557 0.86 -13.98 -4.23
N ASP A 558 0.01 -12.95 -4.23
CA ASP A 558 -0.26 -12.10 -5.41
C ASP A 558 0.42 -10.71 -5.35
N GLY A 559 1.20 -10.47 -4.29
CA GLY A 559 1.88 -9.20 -4.04
C GLY A 559 0.99 -8.12 -3.44
N ILE A 560 -0.25 -8.44 -3.11
CA ILE A 560 -1.23 -7.52 -2.52
C ILE A 560 -1.28 -7.77 -1.01
N VAL A 561 -1.30 -6.69 -0.23
CA VAL A 561 -1.35 -6.78 1.23
C VAL A 561 -2.77 -7.14 1.69
N ASP A 562 -2.91 -8.19 2.47
CA ASP A 562 -4.17 -8.65 3.06
C ASP A 562 -4.43 -8.01 4.43
N SER A 563 -3.38 -7.79 5.21
CA SER A 563 -3.47 -7.14 6.52
C SER A 563 -2.20 -6.39 6.89
N ILE A 564 -2.32 -5.51 7.87
CA ILE A 564 -1.22 -4.76 8.46
C ILE A 564 -1.22 -5.08 9.96
N THR A 565 -0.09 -5.54 10.48
CA THR A 565 0.05 -5.96 11.88
C THR A 565 1.22 -5.26 12.54
N ASN A 566 1.32 -5.39 13.87
CA ASN A 566 2.35 -4.74 14.67
C ASN A 566 2.45 -3.24 14.39
N GLY A 567 1.31 -2.63 14.09
CA GLY A 567 1.24 -1.21 13.83
C GLY A 567 1.51 -0.42 15.11
N VAL A 568 2.29 0.66 14.99
CA VAL A 568 2.54 1.60 16.07
C VAL A 568 2.31 3.00 15.52
N PHE A 569 1.52 3.81 16.23
CA PHE A 569 1.47 5.25 16.04
C PHE A 569 2.22 5.93 17.18
N GLU A 570 3.03 6.91 16.82
CA GLU A 570 3.66 7.83 17.75
C GLU A 570 3.27 9.25 17.39
N GLY A 571 3.00 10.07 18.39
CA GLY A 571 2.57 11.41 18.09
C GLY A 571 2.72 12.37 19.26
N THR A 572 2.24 13.57 19.01
CA THR A 572 2.16 14.61 20.01
C THR A 572 0.76 15.22 19.99
N MET A 573 0.24 15.43 21.17
CA MET A 573 -0.93 16.25 21.42
C MET A 573 -0.47 17.66 21.75
N ARG A 574 -0.91 18.67 20.99
CA ARG A 574 -0.64 20.06 21.27
C ARG A 574 -1.81 20.65 22.03
N THR A 575 -1.53 21.18 23.18
CA THR A 575 -2.50 21.98 23.94
C THR A 575 -2.25 23.46 23.75
N THR A 576 -3.27 24.27 23.97
CA THR A 576 -3.15 25.74 23.99
C THR A 576 -2.08 26.20 24.94
N SER A 577 -1.49 27.31 24.59
CA SER A 577 -0.36 27.94 25.26
C SER A 577 -0.52 28.01 26.79
N ASP A 578 0.58 27.79 27.48
CA ASP A 578 0.75 28.18 28.88
C ASP A 578 0.49 29.69 29.06
N SER A 579 0.42 30.15 30.26
CA SER A 579 0.26 31.57 30.61
C SER A 579 1.29 32.51 29.97
N ASN A 580 2.31 31.98 29.30
CA ASN A 580 3.38 32.68 28.59
C ASN A 580 3.24 32.59 27.06
N GLY A 581 2.18 31.95 26.52
CA GLY A 581 1.92 31.81 25.09
C GLY A 581 2.70 30.68 24.39
N ASN A 582 3.35 29.76 25.14
CA ASN A 582 4.07 28.63 24.57
C ASN A 582 3.16 27.41 24.45
N ALA A 583 3.01 26.85 23.26
CA ALA A 583 2.31 25.59 23.05
C ALA A 583 3.12 24.45 23.67
N GLN A 584 2.50 23.67 24.55
CA GLN A 584 3.09 22.47 25.11
C GLN A 584 2.67 21.27 24.27
N ALA A 585 3.62 20.40 23.95
CA ALA A 585 3.38 19.17 23.21
C ALA A 585 3.69 17.98 24.09
N SER A 586 2.72 17.09 24.28
CA SER A 586 2.84 15.88 25.09
C SER A 586 2.77 14.64 24.21
N GLY A 587 3.55 13.61 24.56
CA GLY A 587 3.61 12.37 23.77
C GLY A 587 2.32 11.55 23.87
N ILE A 588 1.90 10.99 22.75
CA ILE A 588 0.85 10.00 22.64
C ILE A 588 1.36 8.80 21.84
N SER A 589 0.83 7.62 22.11
CA SER A 589 1.16 6.42 21.37
C SER A 589 -0.06 5.54 21.16
N ALA A 590 -0.02 4.71 20.11
CA ALA A 590 -1.03 3.68 19.91
C ALA A 590 -0.41 2.43 19.29
N THR A 591 -1.02 1.28 19.54
CA THR A 591 -0.84 0.08 18.74
C THR A 591 -2.03 -0.08 17.80
N TRP A 592 -1.81 -0.63 16.60
CA TRP A 592 -2.89 -0.80 15.65
C TRP A 592 -2.71 -2.02 14.75
N GLU A 593 -3.82 -2.51 14.26
CA GLU A 593 -3.92 -3.57 13.26
C GLU A 593 -4.97 -3.20 12.22
N GLY A 594 -4.74 -3.59 10.97
CA GLY A 594 -5.65 -3.33 9.87
C GLY A 594 -5.90 -4.58 9.05
N VAL A 595 -7.15 -4.82 8.68
CA VAL A 595 -7.56 -5.91 7.80
C VAL A 595 -8.17 -5.31 6.54
N ARG A 596 -7.82 -5.85 5.38
CA ARG A 596 -8.33 -5.35 4.10
C ARG A 596 -9.83 -5.50 4.00
N ALA A 597 -10.54 -4.40 3.75
CA ALA A 597 -12.01 -4.34 3.73
C ALA A 597 -12.64 -5.18 2.60
N ASP A 598 -11.95 -5.37 1.48
CA ASP A 598 -12.48 -6.10 0.31
C ASP A 598 -12.42 -7.64 0.47
N GLN A 599 -11.93 -8.16 1.60
CA GLN A 599 -11.80 -9.60 1.88
C GLN A 599 -12.79 -10.11 2.95
N GLN A 600 -13.67 -9.25 3.44
CA GLN A 600 -14.70 -9.61 4.43
C GLN A 600 -15.98 -10.14 3.81
#